data_eb712fdcc4b4d5c38d2799c57843a619
#
_entry.id   eb712fdcc4b4d5c38d2799c57843a619
#
_cell.length_a   1.000
_cell.length_b   1.000
_cell.length_c   1.000
_cell.angle_alpha   90.00
_cell.angle_beta   90.00
_cell.angle_gamma   90.00
#
_symmetry.space_group_name_H-M   'P 1'
#
loop_
_entity.id
_entity.type
_entity.pdbx_description
1 polymer ?
#
loop_
_entity_poly.entity_id
_entity_poly.type
_entity_poly.pdbx_seq_one_letter_code
_entity_poly.pdbx_strand_id
1 'polypeptide(L)'
;MNYKRIASLFLVLALALVSTGAFATSNDDTAAKIAEYEAKIADLEAQVADLQHQLDIQNYVVSFDGGYVTVEDALARYSYVEYMYQSYGYSLDGYEDQVKQDIMTSMAKDAVVKYKADELGIDTPDDAKAAELLQAATDDFNQYIDYYRQNFEADGKTDDEVVADTTAYLSDNGLTLDTLYQDQLESFAKDQLYAYVADPITVTDEEVSAEYDKLLAADQASYEGNAYAYESADASGTDIYWNPEGYRKVKQVLIVFSDDQASRYSDITSRISGFESELAALDATPAPDATAAAEATDTTEPTATPRTAELINADLDAAKAELEALYQELMPTAQDVVDLFHAGTGIDELISIYGGDPGMTNEPTATNGYVVSADSAYWDPAFTQAAMSIQNVGEISEPARGTNGLYIVYYLGDVTPGAADFETVKDQVKATLLDTKQSDAYDAQLDTWMEELNVTYYPDNFK
;
A
#
# COMPACT_ATOMS: atom_id res chain seq x y z
N MET A 1 -38.58 -15.69 21.38
CA MET A 1 -40.00 -16.16 21.31
C MET A 1 -40.68 -15.35 20.22
N ASN A 2 -41.19 -15.98 19.14
CA ASN A 2 -41.60 -15.30 17.91
C ASN A 2 -42.69 -14.24 18.19
N TYR A 3 -42.41 -12.94 17.89
CA TYR A 3 -43.32 -11.80 18.12
C TYR A 3 -44.71 -11.99 17.46
N LYS A 4 -44.79 -12.71 16.32
CA LYS A 4 -46.06 -13.11 15.68
C LYS A 4 -46.94 -13.92 16.59
N ARG A 5 -46.38 -14.68 17.54
CA ARG A 5 -47.17 -15.42 18.56
C ARG A 5 -47.64 -14.51 19.71
N ILE A 6 -46.85 -13.48 20.04
CA ILE A 6 -47.22 -12.49 21.07
C ILE A 6 -48.33 -11.57 20.53
N ALA A 7 -48.17 -11.05 19.31
CA ALA A 7 -49.20 -10.25 18.62
C ALA A 7 -50.51 -11.06 18.44
N SER A 8 -50.42 -12.34 18.06
CA SER A 8 -51.60 -13.24 17.99
C SER A 8 -52.25 -13.48 19.33
N LEU A 9 -51.52 -13.52 20.44
CA LEU A 9 -52.05 -13.70 21.79
C LEU A 9 -52.80 -12.44 22.25
N PHE A 10 -52.31 -11.24 21.93
CA PHE A 10 -52.99 -9.98 22.24
C PHE A 10 -54.25 -9.77 21.39
N LEU A 11 -54.22 -10.18 20.12
CA LEU A 11 -55.40 -10.13 19.25
C LEU A 11 -56.52 -11.08 19.76
N VAL A 12 -56.16 -12.27 20.22
CA VAL A 12 -57.11 -13.25 20.83
C VAL A 12 -57.65 -12.72 22.14
N LEU A 13 -56.83 -12.06 22.98
CA LEU A 13 -57.30 -11.45 24.25
C LEU A 13 -58.24 -10.28 24.02
N ALA A 14 -57.94 -9.42 23.02
CA ALA A 14 -58.80 -8.28 22.64
C ALA A 14 -60.15 -8.76 22.11
N LEU A 15 -60.17 -9.78 21.25
CA LEU A 15 -61.44 -10.39 20.76
C LEU A 15 -62.22 -11.11 21.87
N ALA A 16 -61.56 -11.69 22.86
CA ALA A 16 -62.22 -12.31 24.02
C ALA A 16 -62.88 -11.27 24.96
N LEU A 17 -62.26 -10.07 25.08
CA LEU A 17 -62.84 -8.97 25.88
C LEU A 17 -64.06 -8.32 25.21
N VAL A 18 -64.11 -8.26 23.88
CA VAL A 18 -65.24 -7.78 23.10
C VAL A 18 -66.43 -8.76 23.21
N SER A 19 -66.21 -10.06 23.31
CA SER A 19 -67.28 -11.06 23.36
C SER A 19 -68.01 -11.15 24.71
N THR A 20 -67.40 -10.66 25.80
CA THR A 20 -68.03 -10.74 27.15
C THR A 20 -68.85 -9.51 27.58
N GLY A 21 -68.76 -8.38 26.77
CA GLY A 21 -69.46 -7.13 27.08
C GLY A 21 -70.73 -6.85 26.26
N ALA A 22 -71.21 -7.78 25.44
CA ALA A 22 -72.13 -7.47 24.33
C ALA A 22 -73.63 -7.81 24.63
N PHE A 23 -74.16 -7.42 25.76
CA PHE A 23 -75.60 -7.53 25.95
C PHE A 23 -76.21 -6.30 26.61
N ALA A 24 -76.05 -5.08 26.09
CA ALA A 24 -76.95 -3.96 26.43
C ALA A 24 -76.54 -2.60 25.89
N THR A 25 -75.87 -2.48 24.73
CA THR A 25 -75.51 -1.16 24.14
C THR A 25 -76.00 -1.04 22.71
N SER A 26 -76.42 0.20 22.29
CA SER A 26 -76.80 0.43 20.91
C SER A 26 -75.68 0.11 19.93
N ASN A 27 -76.01 -0.24 18.67
CA ASN A 27 -75.00 -0.58 17.62
C ASN A 27 -73.91 0.50 17.47
N ASP A 28 -74.24 1.76 17.69
CA ASP A 28 -73.33 2.91 17.60
C ASP A 28 -72.28 2.90 18.75
N ASP A 29 -72.68 2.53 19.95
CA ASP A 29 -71.80 2.50 21.12
C ASP A 29 -70.82 1.31 21.04
N THR A 30 -71.22 0.21 20.41
CA THR A 30 -70.41 -0.95 20.15
C THR A 30 -69.35 -0.64 19.05
N ALA A 31 -69.77 0.05 17.98
CA ALA A 31 -68.86 0.45 16.93
C ALA A 31 -67.79 1.45 17.42
N ALA A 32 -68.19 2.42 18.28
CA ALA A 32 -67.26 3.36 18.90
C ALA A 32 -66.18 2.65 19.79
N LYS A 33 -66.62 1.64 20.59
CA LYS A 33 -65.69 0.85 21.40
C LYS A 33 -64.77 -0.02 20.56
N ILE A 34 -65.24 -0.60 19.47
CA ILE A 34 -64.39 -1.35 18.53
C ILE A 34 -63.33 -0.41 17.95
N ALA A 35 -63.67 0.77 17.45
CA ALA A 35 -62.72 1.74 16.96
C ALA A 35 -61.69 2.21 18.00
N GLU A 36 -62.11 2.37 19.27
CA GLU A 36 -61.21 2.68 20.40
C GLU A 36 -60.21 1.54 20.66
N TYR A 37 -60.69 0.29 20.63
CA TYR A 37 -59.81 -0.86 20.80
C TYR A 37 -58.88 -1.07 19.60
N GLU A 38 -59.32 -0.86 18.37
CA GLU A 38 -58.48 -0.93 17.17
C GLU A 38 -57.36 0.13 17.23
N ALA A 39 -57.66 1.36 17.66
CA ALA A 39 -56.68 2.41 17.87
C ALA A 39 -55.67 2.05 18.98
N LYS A 40 -56.14 1.43 20.08
CA LYS A 40 -55.20 0.92 21.12
C LYS A 40 -54.34 -0.23 20.67
N ILE A 41 -54.87 -1.13 19.85
CA ILE A 41 -54.10 -2.23 19.27
C ILE A 41 -52.99 -1.67 18.38
N ALA A 42 -53.33 -0.73 17.48
CA ALA A 42 -52.34 -0.06 16.61
C ALA A 42 -51.26 0.68 17.42
N ASP A 43 -51.62 1.34 18.53
CA ASP A 43 -50.64 2.00 19.42
C ASP A 43 -49.73 0.99 20.14
N LEU A 44 -50.29 -0.11 20.62
CA LEU A 44 -49.51 -1.19 21.26
C LEU A 44 -48.61 -1.92 20.24
N GLU A 45 -49.10 -2.14 19.03
CA GLU A 45 -48.29 -2.72 17.96
C GLU A 45 -47.10 -1.81 17.61
N ALA A 46 -47.32 -0.49 17.55
CA ALA A 46 -46.25 0.49 17.37
C ALA A 46 -45.25 0.49 18.53
N GLN A 47 -45.71 0.45 19.77
CA GLN A 47 -44.84 0.33 20.96
C GLN A 47 -44.02 -0.96 20.97
N VAL A 48 -44.62 -2.09 20.60
CA VAL A 48 -43.91 -3.38 20.49
C VAL A 48 -42.85 -3.32 19.38
N ALA A 49 -43.18 -2.71 18.26
CA ALA A 49 -42.21 -2.54 17.16
C ALA A 49 -41.03 -1.63 17.58
N ASP A 50 -41.30 -0.54 18.31
CA ASP A 50 -40.26 0.35 18.83
C ASP A 50 -39.36 -0.35 19.86
N LEU A 51 -39.95 -1.11 20.81
CA LEU A 51 -39.19 -1.88 21.78
C LEU A 51 -38.36 -3.01 21.13
N GLN A 52 -38.91 -3.63 20.09
CA GLN A 52 -38.16 -4.62 19.31
C GLN A 52 -36.99 -3.99 18.60
N HIS A 53 -37.20 -2.83 17.95
CA HIS A 53 -36.14 -2.06 17.31
C HIS A 53 -35.06 -1.64 18.32
N GLN A 54 -35.44 -1.15 19.50
CA GLN A 54 -34.48 -0.81 20.57
C GLN A 54 -33.67 -2.00 21.06
N LEU A 55 -34.25 -3.20 21.03
CA LEU A 55 -33.53 -4.44 21.39
C LEU A 55 -32.57 -4.88 20.28
N ASP A 56 -33.00 -4.74 19.04
CA ASP A 56 -32.24 -5.14 17.88
C ASP A 56 -31.01 -4.22 17.69
N ILE A 57 -31.18 -2.90 17.91
CA ILE A 57 -30.08 -1.89 17.85
C ILE A 57 -28.89 -2.26 18.74
N GLN A 58 -29.12 -2.91 19.89
CA GLN A 58 -28.04 -3.33 20.80
C GLN A 58 -27.08 -4.36 20.17
N ASN A 59 -27.52 -5.01 19.09
CA ASN A 59 -26.72 -5.98 18.35
C ASN A 59 -26.08 -5.41 17.07
N TYR A 60 -26.29 -4.11 16.80
CA TYR A 60 -25.77 -3.46 15.60
C TYR A 60 -24.66 -2.46 15.93
N VAL A 61 -23.65 -2.38 15.07
CA VAL A 61 -22.67 -1.28 15.07
C VAL A 61 -23.06 -0.21 14.06
N VAL A 62 -23.83 -0.59 13.02
CA VAL A 62 -24.39 0.30 12.00
C VAL A 62 -25.80 -0.15 11.66
N SER A 63 -26.71 0.79 11.39
CA SER A 63 -28.01 0.52 10.75
C SER A 63 -28.30 1.55 9.66
N PHE A 64 -29.13 1.19 8.68
CA PHE A 64 -29.59 2.08 7.61
C PHE A 64 -30.96 1.59 7.11
N ASP A 65 -31.63 2.42 6.29
CA ASP A 65 -32.90 2.07 5.67
C ASP A 65 -32.69 0.95 4.64
N GLY A 66 -32.84 -0.28 5.06
CA GLY A 66 -32.66 -1.49 4.24
C GLY A 66 -31.71 -2.52 4.83
N GLY A 67 -30.92 -2.18 5.87
CA GLY A 67 -29.97 -3.15 6.44
C GLY A 67 -29.29 -2.71 7.73
N TYR A 68 -28.37 -3.56 8.16
CA TYR A 68 -27.55 -3.33 9.35
C TYR A 68 -26.24 -4.11 9.29
N VAL A 69 -25.27 -3.70 10.11
CA VAL A 69 -24.04 -4.43 10.39
C VAL A 69 -24.06 -4.86 11.85
N THR A 70 -23.81 -6.15 12.11
CA THR A 70 -23.86 -6.68 13.47
C THR A 70 -22.60 -6.38 14.27
N VAL A 71 -22.73 -6.41 15.60
CA VAL A 71 -21.57 -6.36 16.52
C VAL A 71 -20.66 -7.58 16.29
N GLU A 72 -21.24 -8.75 16.01
CA GLU A 72 -20.48 -10.00 15.77
C GLU A 72 -19.58 -9.87 14.54
N ASP A 73 -20.11 -9.37 13.41
CA ASP A 73 -19.34 -9.17 12.17
C ASP A 73 -18.22 -8.13 12.37
N ALA A 74 -18.52 -7.05 13.08
CA ALA A 74 -17.54 -6.01 13.38
C ALA A 74 -16.41 -6.50 14.30
N LEU A 75 -16.73 -7.31 15.31
CA LEU A 75 -15.74 -7.94 16.19
C LEU A 75 -14.86 -8.93 15.42
N ALA A 76 -15.44 -9.72 14.53
CA ALA A 76 -14.68 -10.63 13.66
C ALA A 76 -13.70 -9.85 12.78
N ARG A 77 -14.14 -8.73 12.18
CA ARG A 77 -13.29 -7.85 11.38
C ARG A 77 -12.19 -7.21 12.22
N TYR A 78 -12.49 -6.75 13.43
CA TYR A 78 -11.50 -6.17 14.34
C TYR A 78 -10.44 -7.20 14.74
N SER A 79 -10.84 -8.42 15.09
CA SER A 79 -9.91 -9.50 15.45
C SER A 79 -8.98 -9.86 14.29
N TYR A 80 -9.47 -9.81 13.05
CA TYR A 80 -8.64 -10.00 11.85
C TYR A 80 -7.62 -8.86 11.67
N VAL A 81 -8.05 -7.61 11.82
CA VAL A 81 -7.15 -6.45 11.73
C VAL A 81 -6.07 -6.51 12.81
N GLU A 82 -6.46 -6.82 14.06
CA GLU A 82 -5.52 -6.99 15.19
C GLU A 82 -4.49 -8.09 14.90
N TYR A 83 -4.93 -9.24 14.40
CA TYR A 83 -4.04 -10.34 14.01
C TYR A 83 -3.06 -9.92 12.92
N MET A 84 -3.53 -9.20 11.90
CA MET A 84 -2.65 -8.69 10.82
C MET A 84 -1.59 -7.73 11.36
N TYR A 85 -1.94 -6.77 12.21
CA TYR A 85 -0.98 -5.86 12.83
C TYR A 85 0.07 -6.62 13.66
N GLN A 86 -0.39 -7.56 14.49
CA GLN A 86 0.51 -8.40 15.30
C GLN A 86 1.45 -9.25 14.45
N SER A 87 0.99 -9.78 13.32
CA SER A 87 1.81 -10.61 12.41
C SER A 87 2.97 -9.82 11.79
N TYR A 88 2.82 -8.50 11.64
CA TYR A 88 3.87 -7.58 11.21
C TYR A 88 4.66 -6.94 12.36
N GLY A 89 4.41 -7.38 13.60
CA GLY A 89 5.11 -6.88 14.78
C GLY A 89 4.62 -5.52 15.30
N TYR A 90 3.44 -5.07 14.89
CA TYR A 90 2.81 -3.84 15.35
C TYR A 90 1.75 -4.13 16.42
N SER A 91 1.46 -3.12 17.28
CA SER A 91 0.36 -3.13 18.25
C SER A 91 -0.70 -2.09 17.87
N LEU A 92 -1.95 -2.36 18.20
CA LEU A 92 -3.04 -1.39 18.09
C LEU A 92 -3.19 -0.50 19.34
N ASP A 93 -2.32 -0.67 20.36
CA ASP A 93 -2.41 0.08 21.63
C ASP A 93 -2.50 1.59 21.40
N GLY A 94 -3.60 2.19 21.83
CA GLY A 94 -3.89 3.63 21.69
C GLY A 94 -4.52 4.03 20.35
N TYR A 95 -4.78 3.08 19.45
CA TYR A 95 -5.46 3.28 18.16
C TYR A 95 -6.78 2.52 18.05
N GLU A 96 -7.19 1.78 19.10
CA GLU A 96 -8.33 0.88 19.08
C GLU A 96 -9.63 1.56 18.67
N ASP A 97 -9.90 2.75 19.23
CA ASP A 97 -11.11 3.52 18.92
C ASP A 97 -11.13 4.00 17.45
N GLN A 98 -9.98 4.44 16.93
CA GLN A 98 -9.86 4.83 15.53
C GLN A 98 -10.08 3.63 14.60
N VAL A 99 -9.44 2.49 14.89
CA VAL A 99 -9.61 1.26 14.11
C VAL A 99 -11.06 0.77 14.13
N LYS A 100 -11.73 0.82 15.29
CA LYS A 100 -13.16 0.50 15.38
C LYS A 100 -14.02 1.42 14.53
N GLN A 101 -13.72 2.73 14.53
CA GLN A 101 -14.45 3.70 13.72
C GLN A 101 -14.24 3.44 12.21
N ASP A 102 -13.01 3.17 11.81
CA ASP A 102 -12.68 2.86 10.41
C ASP A 102 -13.37 1.58 9.94
N ILE A 103 -13.41 0.55 10.79
CA ILE A 103 -14.14 -0.69 10.53
C ILE A 103 -15.63 -0.43 10.36
N MET A 104 -16.27 0.29 11.28
CA MET A 104 -17.69 0.62 11.16
C MET A 104 -17.99 1.39 9.87
N THR A 105 -17.13 2.36 9.52
CA THR A 105 -17.29 3.16 8.30
C THR A 105 -17.14 2.30 7.05
N SER A 106 -16.12 1.46 6.99
CA SER A 106 -15.91 0.54 5.87
C SER A 106 -17.07 -0.45 5.71
N MET A 107 -17.49 -1.08 6.81
CA MET A 107 -18.58 -2.06 6.78
C MET A 107 -19.94 -1.42 6.44
N ALA A 108 -20.16 -0.15 6.85
CA ALA A 108 -21.34 0.61 6.44
C ALA A 108 -21.36 0.85 4.93
N LYS A 109 -20.23 1.27 4.37
CA LYS A 109 -20.07 1.46 2.91
C LYS A 109 -20.30 0.15 2.16
N ASP A 110 -19.68 -0.95 2.59
CA ASP A 110 -19.84 -2.27 1.98
C ASP A 110 -21.31 -2.72 1.99
N ALA A 111 -22.02 -2.53 3.12
CA ALA A 111 -23.42 -2.90 3.26
C ALA A 111 -24.34 -2.03 2.36
N VAL A 112 -24.08 -0.74 2.26
CA VAL A 112 -24.80 0.19 1.36
C VAL A 112 -24.54 -0.17 -0.10
N VAL A 113 -23.31 -0.48 -0.49
CA VAL A 113 -22.95 -0.92 -1.84
C VAL A 113 -23.74 -2.18 -2.22
N LYS A 114 -23.75 -3.17 -1.36
CA LYS A 114 -24.50 -4.42 -1.57
C LYS A 114 -26.01 -4.16 -1.71
N TYR A 115 -26.56 -3.35 -0.82
CA TYR A 115 -27.98 -2.99 -0.85
C TYR A 115 -28.35 -2.24 -2.15
N LYS A 116 -27.54 -1.27 -2.58
CA LYS A 116 -27.79 -0.50 -3.80
C LYS A 116 -27.62 -1.33 -5.06
N ALA A 117 -26.67 -2.26 -5.11
CA ALA A 117 -26.52 -3.17 -6.23
C ALA A 117 -27.74 -4.09 -6.39
N ASP A 118 -28.28 -4.62 -5.27
CA ASP A 118 -29.52 -5.41 -5.25
C ASP A 118 -30.73 -4.55 -5.65
N GLU A 119 -30.90 -3.35 -5.06
CA GLU A 119 -32.00 -2.42 -5.39
C GLU A 119 -32.03 -2.08 -6.88
N LEU A 120 -30.86 -1.91 -7.52
CA LEU A 120 -30.73 -1.64 -8.95
C LEU A 120 -30.82 -2.89 -9.82
N GLY A 121 -30.77 -4.09 -9.22
CA GLY A 121 -30.82 -5.38 -9.91
C GLY A 121 -29.59 -5.67 -10.78
N ILE A 122 -28.41 -5.20 -10.35
CA ILE A 122 -27.14 -5.33 -11.06
C ILE A 122 -26.14 -6.25 -10.34
N ASP A 123 -26.53 -6.84 -9.23
CA ASP A 123 -25.76 -7.77 -8.41
C ASP A 123 -25.80 -9.22 -8.89
N THR A 124 -26.71 -9.53 -9.79
CA THR A 124 -26.92 -10.89 -10.29
C THR A 124 -26.24 -11.07 -11.66
N PRO A 125 -25.15 -11.86 -11.77
CA PRO A 125 -24.50 -12.14 -13.03
C PRO A 125 -25.38 -13.01 -13.95
N ASP A 126 -25.21 -12.88 -15.25
CA ASP A 126 -25.79 -13.84 -16.20
C ASP A 126 -25.11 -15.21 -16.10
N ASP A 127 -25.69 -16.23 -16.75
CA ASP A 127 -25.21 -17.63 -16.67
C ASP A 127 -23.74 -17.78 -17.10
N ALA A 128 -23.27 -16.98 -18.07
CA ALA A 128 -21.90 -17.05 -18.57
C ALA A 128 -20.92 -16.43 -17.56
N LYS A 129 -21.28 -15.27 -17.00
CA LYS A 129 -20.48 -14.59 -15.96
C LYS A 129 -20.49 -15.37 -14.65
N ALA A 130 -21.62 -15.96 -14.26
CA ALA A 130 -21.70 -16.83 -13.08
C ALA A 130 -20.75 -18.03 -13.20
N ALA A 131 -20.67 -18.65 -14.38
CA ALA A 131 -19.72 -19.74 -14.64
C ALA A 131 -18.27 -19.28 -14.58
N GLU A 132 -17.95 -18.09 -15.09
CA GLU A 132 -16.62 -17.48 -15.00
C GLU A 132 -16.22 -17.23 -13.54
N LEU A 133 -17.10 -16.63 -12.74
CA LEU A 133 -16.86 -16.36 -11.30
C LEU A 133 -16.68 -17.66 -10.50
N LEU A 134 -17.47 -18.69 -10.80
CA LEU A 134 -17.31 -20.00 -10.18
C LEU A 134 -15.97 -20.66 -10.55
N GLN A 135 -15.53 -20.49 -11.80
CA GLN A 135 -14.21 -20.98 -12.21
C GLN A 135 -13.10 -20.24 -11.49
N ALA A 136 -13.18 -18.91 -11.36
CA ALA A 136 -12.21 -18.11 -10.59
C ALA A 136 -12.14 -18.57 -9.12
N ALA A 137 -13.29 -18.72 -8.46
CA ALA A 137 -13.36 -19.24 -7.10
C ALA A 137 -12.77 -20.67 -6.97
N THR A 138 -12.94 -21.50 -8.01
CA THR A 138 -12.38 -22.84 -8.04
C THR A 138 -10.86 -22.82 -8.18
N ASP A 139 -10.34 -21.94 -9.02
CA ASP A 139 -8.91 -21.77 -9.23
C ASP A 139 -8.23 -21.23 -7.96
N ASP A 140 -8.85 -20.24 -7.28
CA ASP A 140 -8.40 -19.72 -6.00
C ASP A 140 -8.38 -20.81 -4.93
N PHE A 141 -9.46 -21.60 -4.81
CA PHE A 141 -9.55 -22.70 -3.85
C PHE A 141 -8.46 -23.75 -4.08
N ASN A 142 -8.17 -24.09 -5.34
CA ASN A 142 -7.09 -25.00 -5.69
C ASN A 142 -5.71 -24.44 -5.32
N GLN A 143 -5.48 -23.13 -5.48
CA GLN A 143 -4.25 -22.48 -5.04
C GLN A 143 -4.07 -22.58 -3.51
N TYR A 144 -5.15 -22.39 -2.73
CA TYR A 144 -5.11 -22.61 -1.28
C TYR A 144 -4.79 -24.07 -0.93
N ILE A 145 -5.40 -25.04 -1.63
CA ILE A 145 -5.06 -26.46 -1.45
C ILE A 145 -3.57 -26.68 -1.74
N ASP A 146 -3.04 -26.20 -2.84
CA ASP A 146 -1.63 -26.37 -3.23
C ASP A 146 -0.66 -25.73 -2.23
N TYR A 147 -1.03 -24.57 -1.68
CA TYR A 147 -0.24 -23.87 -0.67
C TYR A 147 -0.20 -24.62 0.68
N TYR A 148 -1.35 -25.10 1.15
CA TYR A 148 -1.45 -25.70 2.48
C TYR A 148 -1.17 -27.22 2.50
N ARG A 149 -1.24 -27.93 1.35
CA ARG A 149 -1.07 -29.39 1.27
C ARG A 149 0.23 -29.90 1.87
N GLN A 150 1.33 -29.15 1.77
CA GLN A 150 2.62 -29.47 2.34
C GLN A 150 2.58 -29.71 3.87
N ASN A 151 1.60 -29.12 4.55
CA ASN A 151 1.41 -29.31 6.00
C ASN A 151 0.78 -30.65 6.35
N PHE A 152 0.21 -31.35 5.37
CA PHE A 152 -0.51 -32.61 5.53
C PHE A 152 0.17 -33.80 4.85
N GLU A 153 1.26 -33.56 4.12
CA GLU A 153 2.11 -34.61 3.55
C GLU A 153 2.75 -35.43 4.67
N ALA A 154 2.59 -36.77 4.60
CA ALA A 154 3.20 -37.71 5.53
C ALA A 154 3.53 -39.01 4.82
N ASP A 155 4.53 -39.75 5.34
CA ASP A 155 4.90 -41.06 4.81
C ASP A 155 3.72 -42.03 4.79
N GLY A 156 3.39 -42.53 3.61
CA GLY A 156 2.33 -43.50 3.38
C GLY A 156 0.95 -42.93 3.04
N LYS A 157 0.76 -41.62 3.04
CA LYS A 157 -0.46 -40.98 2.51
C LYS A 157 -0.46 -40.91 0.99
N THR A 158 -1.61 -41.13 0.39
CA THR A 158 -1.83 -40.85 -1.02
C THR A 158 -2.10 -39.34 -1.26
N ASP A 159 -1.96 -38.89 -2.49
CA ASP A 159 -2.26 -37.52 -2.88
C ASP A 159 -3.74 -37.14 -2.55
N ASP A 160 -4.68 -38.03 -2.83
CA ASP A 160 -6.10 -37.85 -2.53
C ASP A 160 -6.36 -37.68 -1.01
N GLU A 161 -5.63 -38.40 -0.16
CA GLU A 161 -5.74 -38.26 1.30
C GLU A 161 -5.17 -36.92 1.78
N VAL A 162 -4.05 -36.46 1.20
CA VAL A 162 -3.47 -35.13 1.52
C VAL A 162 -4.45 -34.02 1.09
N VAL A 163 -5.00 -34.09 -0.11
CA VAL A 163 -5.99 -33.11 -0.60
C VAL A 163 -7.25 -33.10 0.28
N ALA A 164 -7.73 -34.28 0.70
CA ALA A 164 -8.90 -34.37 1.56
C ALA A 164 -8.67 -33.74 2.95
N ASP A 165 -7.52 -34.03 3.57
CA ASP A 165 -7.16 -33.46 4.88
C ASP A 165 -6.94 -31.94 4.78
N THR A 166 -6.30 -31.46 3.69
CA THR A 166 -6.14 -30.04 3.41
C THR A 166 -7.49 -29.34 3.25
N THR A 167 -8.38 -29.94 2.46
CA THR A 167 -9.74 -29.41 2.24
C THR A 167 -10.53 -29.32 3.55
N ALA A 168 -10.43 -30.36 4.40
CA ALA A 168 -11.08 -30.35 5.71
C ALA A 168 -10.52 -29.22 6.60
N TYR A 169 -9.21 -29.05 6.63
CA TYR A 169 -8.57 -27.95 7.37
C TYR A 169 -9.02 -26.58 6.88
N LEU A 170 -9.07 -26.35 5.57
CA LEU A 170 -9.52 -25.10 4.99
C LEU A 170 -10.99 -24.83 5.35
N SER A 171 -11.85 -25.86 5.27
CA SER A 171 -13.26 -25.77 5.63
C SER A 171 -13.47 -25.45 7.10
N ASP A 172 -12.70 -26.06 8.01
CA ASP A 172 -12.75 -25.80 9.45
C ASP A 172 -12.32 -24.36 9.80
N ASN A 173 -11.54 -23.72 8.90
CA ASN A 173 -11.15 -22.32 8.99
C ASN A 173 -12.03 -21.38 8.15
N GLY A 174 -13.20 -21.84 7.69
CA GLY A 174 -14.19 -21.05 6.96
C GLY A 174 -13.84 -20.79 5.49
N LEU A 175 -12.76 -21.37 4.97
CA LEU A 175 -12.36 -21.22 3.57
C LEU A 175 -12.90 -22.41 2.76
N THR A 176 -13.95 -22.17 2.00
CA THR A 176 -14.63 -23.16 1.16
C THR A 176 -14.81 -22.62 -0.25
N LEU A 177 -15.07 -23.49 -1.20
CA LEU A 177 -15.43 -23.05 -2.57
C LEU A 177 -16.67 -22.14 -2.57
N ASP A 178 -17.64 -22.41 -1.68
CA ASP A 178 -18.86 -21.60 -1.57
C ASP A 178 -18.55 -20.19 -1.04
N THR A 179 -17.73 -20.08 0.02
CA THR A 179 -17.31 -18.75 0.53
C THR A 179 -16.54 -17.95 -0.51
N LEU A 180 -15.59 -18.56 -1.22
CA LEU A 180 -14.85 -17.89 -2.28
C LEU A 180 -15.77 -17.48 -3.45
N TYR A 181 -16.75 -18.30 -3.79
CA TYR A 181 -17.72 -17.95 -4.82
C TYR A 181 -18.62 -16.77 -4.37
N GLN A 182 -19.03 -16.71 -3.10
CA GLN A 182 -19.74 -15.55 -2.56
C GLN A 182 -18.87 -14.28 -2.60
N ASP A 183 -17.57 -14.39 -2.29
CA ASP A 183 -16.64 -13.28 -2.39
C ASP A 183 -16.51 -12.76 -3.86
N GLN A 184 -16.49 -13.67 -4.84
CA GLN A 184 -16.51 -13.32 -6.25
C GLN A 184 -17.81 -12.62 -6.67
N LEU A 185 -18.96 -13.07 -6.15
CA LEU A 185 -20.25 -12.41 -6.40
C LEU A 185 -20.33 -11.02 -5.78
N GLU A 186 -19.81 -10.86 -4.56
CA GLU A 186 -19.73 -9.54 -3.91
C GLU A 186 -18.81 -8.58 -4.65
N SER A 187 -17.66 -9.06 -5.14
CA SER A 187 -16.77 -8.27 -5.99
C SER A 187 -17.46 -7.85 -7.28
N PHE A 188 -18.12 -8.79 -7.95
CA PHE A 188 -18.91 -8.50 -9.15
C PHE A 188 -19.96 -7.41 -8.91
N ALA A 189 -20.73 -7.51 -7.82
CA ALA A 189 -21.74 -6.51 -7.48
C ALA A 189 -21.13 -5.11 -7.25
N LYS A 190 -19.98 -5.04 -6.57
CA LYS A 190 -19.21 -3.80 -6.37
C LYS A 190 -18.76 -3.21 -7.70
N ASP A 191 -18.19 -4.02 -8.58
CA ASP A 191 -17.73 -3.60 -9.90
C ASP A 191 -18.88 -3.09 -10.78
N GLN A 192 -20.03 -3.77 -10.76
CA GLN A 192 -21.22 -3.32 -11.50
C GLN A 192 -21.76 -2.00 -10.96
N LEU A 193 -21.75 -1.81 -9.63
CA LEU A 193 -22.21 -0.54 -9.03
C LEU A 193 -21.22 0.58 -9.33
N TYR A 194 -19.93 0.31 -9.29
CA TYR A 194 -18.91 1.27 -9.73
C TYR A 194 -19.14 1.67 -11.19
N ALA A 195 -19.23 0.70 -12.09
CA ALA A 195 -19.49 0.95 -13.52
C ALA A 195 -20.79 1.73 -13.76
N TYR A 196 -21.86 1.41 -13.02
CA TYR A 196 -23.14 2.14 -13.13
C TYR A 196 -22.97 3.66 -12.89
N VAL A 197 -22.10 4.05 -11.96
CA VAL A 197 -21.82 5.47 -11.66
C VAL A 197 -20.72 6.02 -12.58
N ALA A 198 -19.67 5.25 -12.82
CA ALA A 198 -18.43 5.69 -13.47
C ALA A 198 -18.52 5.75 -15.00
N ASP A 199 -19.19 4.76 -15.65
CA ASP A 199 -19.24 4.66 -17.12
C ASP A 199 -19.81 5.90 -17.82
N PRO A 200 -20.81 6.65 -17.26
CA PRO A 200 -21.29 7.87 -17.87
C PRO A 200 -20.30 9.05 -17.80
N ILE A 201 -19.26 8.95 -16.96
CA ILE A 201 -18.28 10.01 -16.75
C ILE A 201 -17.34 10.05 -17.96
N THR A 202 -17.13 11.25 -18.48
CA THR A 202 -16.22 11.50 -19.61
C THR A 202 -15.34 12.70 -19.32
N VAL A 203 -14.23 12.79 -20.06
CA VAL A 203 -13.35 13.97 -20.05
C VAL A 203 -13.27 14.57 -21.47
N THR A 204 -13.27 15.87 -21.54
CA THR A 204 -13.13 16.63 -22.80
C THR A 204 -11.64 16.89 -23.08
N ASP A 205 -11.30 17.22 -24.33
CA ASP A 205 -9.94 17.58 -24.70
C ASP A 205 -9.48 18.87 -23.98
N GLU A 206 -10.40 19.79 -23.70
CA GLU A 206 -10.13 21.01 -22.94
C GLU A 206 -9.77 20.71 -21.48
N GLU A 207 -10.47 19.76 -20.85
CA GLU A 207 -10.15 19.30 -19.49
C GLU A 207 -8.79 18.60 -19.43
N VAL A 208 -8.48 17.75 -20.43
CA VAL A 208 -7.18 17.07 -20.55
C VAL A 208 -6.05 18.10 -20.71
N SER A 209 -6.23 19.12 -21.55
CA SER A 209 -5.23 20.19 -21.70
C SER A 209 -5.04 21.00 -20.41
N ALA A 210 -6.12 21.30 -19.69
CA ALA A 210 -6.03 22.02 -18.42
C ALA A 210 -5.35 21.22 -17.32
N GLU A 211 -5.59 19.91 -17.28
CA GLU A 211 -4.90 19.00 -16.32
C GLU A 211 -3.42 18.87 -16.66
N TYR A 212 -3.06 18.76 -17.96
CA TYR A 212 -1.67 18.77 -18.35
C TYR A 212 -0.96 20.07 -17.92
N ASP A 213 -1.57 21.25 -18.13
CA ASP A 213 -0.98 22.53 -17.70
C ASP A 213 -0.76 22.59 -16.19
N LYS A 214 -1.69 22.01 -15.41
CA LYS A 214 -1.59 21.91 -13.94
C LYS A 214 -0.46 20.96 -13.51
N LEU A 215 -0.37 19.77 -14.12
CA LEU A 215 0.69 18.80 -13.86
C LEU A 215 2.07 19.35 -14.24
N LEU A 216 2.18 20.00 -15.40
CA LEU A 216 3.38 20.69 -15.85
C LEU A 216 3.84 21.76 -14.85
N ALA A 217 2.93 22.59 -14.35
CA ALA A 217 3.27 23.64 -13.37
C ALA A 217 3.66 23.05 -12.02
N ALA A 218 3.05 21.95 -11.60
CA ALA A 218 3.40 21.24 -10.36
C ALA A 218 4.79 20.62 -10.44
N ASP A 219 5.12 19.98 -11.55
CA ASP A 219 6.43 19.40 -11.81
C ASP A 219 7.52 20.47 -11.84
N GLN A 220 7.27 21.57 -12.57
CA GLN A 220 8.21 22.67 -12.59
C GLN A 220 8.50 23.22 -11.19
N ALA A 221 7.46 23.42 -10.39
CA ALA A 221 7.62 23.89 -9.00
C ALA A 221 8.37 22.89 -8.11
N SER A 222 8.21 21.60 -8.37
CA SER A 222 8.81 20.52 -7.56
C SER A 222 10.25 20.23 -7.92
N TYR A 223 10.61 20.33 -9.22
CA TYR A 223 11.87 19.85 -9.76
C TYR A 223 12.84 20.97 -10.12
N GLU A 224 12.39 22.22 -10.39
CA GLU A 224 13.29 23.32 -10.70
C GLU A 224 14.23 23.63 -9.53
N GLY A 225 15.53 23.39 -9.72
CA GLY A 225 16.54 23.55 -8.66
C GLY A 225 16.53 22.48 -7.57
N ASN A 226 15.80 21.40 -7.75
CA ASN A 226 15.69 20.29 -6.81
C ASN A 226 16.04 18.95 -7.48
N ALA A 227 17.34 18.71 -7.67
CA ALA A 227 17.86 17.51 -8.32
C ALA A 227 17.37 16.21 -7.65
N TYR A 228 17.35 16.15 -6.32
CA TYR A 228 16.91 14.97 -5.58
C TYR A 228 15.46 14.59 -5.91
N ALA A 229 14.55 15.56 -5.92
CA ALA A 229 13.13 15.28 -6.18
C ALA A 229 12.91 14.77 -7.61
N TYR A 230 13.58 15.38 -8.61
CA TYR A 230 13.47 14.96 -10.00
C TYR A 230 14.04 13.57 -10.24
N GLU A 231 15.24 13.29 -9.75
CA GLU A 231 15.92 12.01 -9.91
C GLU A 231 15.19 10.88 -9.18
N SER A 232 14.66 11.16 -7.98
CA SER A 232 13.83 10.21 -7.23
C SER A 232 12.50 9.89 -7.94
N ALA A 233 11.87 10.90 -8.54
CA ALA A 233 10.64 10.71 -9.31
C ALA A 233 10.88 9.83 -10.54
N ASP A 234 11.93 10.11 -11.33
CA ASP A 234 12.31 9.30 -12.49
C ASP A 234 12.65 7.86 -12.08
N ALA A 235 13.46 7.69 -11.04
CA ALA A 235 13.87 6.36 -10.56
C ALA A 235 12.71 5.52 -10.03
N SER A 236 11.65 6.15 -9.51
CA SER A 236 10.43 5.48 -9.06
C SER A 236 9.40 5.27 -10.17
N GLY A 237 9.66 5.71 -11.39
CA GLY A 237 8.76 5.59 -12.54
C GLY A 237 7.56 6.53 -12.46
N THR A 238 7.68 7.64 -11.73
CA THR A 238 6.65 8.68 -11.71
C THR A 238 6.58 9.37 -13.07
N ASP A 239 5.37 9.63 -13.53
CA ASP A 239 5.16 10.40 -14.76
C ASP A 239 5.65 11.83 -14.61
N ILE A 240 6.50 12.27 -15.53
CA ILE A 240 7.13 13.57 -15.49
C ILE A 240 6.68 14.40 -16.69
N TYR A 241 6.11 15.58 -16.40
CA TYR A 241 5.58 16.52 -17.40
C TYR A 241 6.50 17.73 -17.63
N TRP A 242 7.49 17.94 -16.76
CA TRP A 242 8.50 18.98 -16.93
C TRP A 242 9.89 18.49 -16.52
N ASN A 243 10.87 18.68 -17.43
CA ASN A 243 12.26 18.26 -17.23
C ASN A 243 13.17 19.47 -16.97
N PRO A 244 13.98 19.46 -15.89
CA PRO A 244 15.00 20.47 -15.66
C PRO A 244 16.11 20.42 -16.72
N GLU A 245 16.88 21.51 -16.83
CA GLU A 245 18.06 21.56 -17.72
C GLU A 245 19.25 20.79 -17.13
N GLY A 246 20.13 20.29 -18.01
CA GLY A 246 21.44 19.72 -17.64
C GLY A 246 21.42 18.23 -17.30
N TYR A 247 20.31 17.55 -17.53
CA TYR A 247 20.18 16.11 -17.29
C TYR A 247 20.48 15.28 -18.54
N ARG A 248 21.04 14.10 -18.28
CA ARG A 248 21.23 13.04 -19.28
C ARG A 248 20.63 11.72 -18.78
N LYS A 249 20.28 10.85 -19.72
CA LYS A 249 19.86 9.48 -19.46
C LYS A 249 21.05 8.55 -19.56
N VAL A 250 21.18 7.65 -18.60
CA VAL A 250 22.26 6.68 -18.52
C VAL A 250 21.76 5.31 -18.11
N LYS A 251 22.43 4.26 -18.57
CA LYS A 251 22.33 2.91 -18.02
C LYS A 251 23.60 2.55 -17.29
N GLN A 252 23.60 1.48 -16.49
CA GLN A 252 24.82 1.05 -15.81
C GLN A 252 24.94 -0.47 -15.74
N VAL A 253 26.18 -0.94 -15.77
CA VAL A 253 26.54 -2.25 -15.25
C VAL A 253 27.17 -2.04 -13.88
N LEU A 254 26.44 -2.42 -12.82
CA LEU A 254 26.96 -2.39 -11.45
C LEU A 254 27.56 -3.76 -11.12
N ILE A 255 28.89 -3.82 -10.96
CA ILE A 255 29.54 -4.99 -10.39
C ILE A 255 29.44 -4.86 -8.88
N VAL A 256 28.42 -5.51 -8.32
CA VAL A 256 28.06 -5.40 -6.91
C VAL A 256 29.02 -6.15 -6.01
N PHE A 257 29.27 -5.64 -4.82
CA PHE A 257 29.95 -6.37 -3.76
C PHE A 257 29.16 -7.62 -3.35
N SER A 258 29.82 -8.74 -3.13
CA SER A 258 29.22 -9.85 -2.39
C SER A 258 28.92 -9.44 -0.95
N ASP A 259 28.08 -10.20 -0.22
CA ASP A 259 27.73 -9.89 1.17
C ASP A 259 28.96 -9.76 2.08
N ASP A 260 29.98 -10.60 1.88
CA ASP A 260 31.26 -10.53 2.60
C ASP A 260 32.03 -9.24 2.23
N GLN A 261 32.09 -8.90 0.95
CA GLN A 261 32.75 -7.68 0.47
C GLN A 261 32.02 -6.41 0.94
N ALA A 262 30.69 -6.42 0.95
CA ALA A 262 29.87 -5.31 1.48
C ALA A 262 30.11 -5.11 2.98
N SER A 263 30.21 -6.19 3.75
CA SER A 263 30.54 -6.14 5.17
C SER A 263 31.95 -5.57 5.41
N ARG A 264 32.94 -6.02 4.63
CA ARG A 264 34.32 -5.49 4.67
C ARG A 264 34.36 -4.00 4.28
N TYR A 265 33.61 -3.61 3.23
CA TYR A 265 33.49 -2.21 2.82
C TYR A 265 32.97 -1.33 3.95
N SER A 266 31.88 -1.76 4.61
CA SER A 266 31.28 -1.03 5.74
C SER A 266 32.25 -0.88 6.91
N ASP A 267 32.98 -1.94 7.27
CA ASP A 267 33.99 -1.90 8.35
C ASP A 267 35.14 -0.94 8.00
N ILE A 268 35.69 -1.07 6.79
CA ILE A 268 36.83 -0.24 6.34
C ILE A 268 36.42 1.24 6.30
N THR A 269 35.26 1.57 5.72
CA THR A 269 34.79 2.96 5.60
C THR A 269 34.45 3.56 6.97
N SER A 270 33.92 2.77 7.90
CA SER A 270 33.69 3.20 9.28
C SER A 270 35.01 3.53 10.00
N ARG A 271 36.07 2.72 9.80
CA ARG A 271 37.40 2.98 10.33
C ARG A 271 38.00 4.24 9.74
N ILE A 272 37.90 4.44 8.43
CA ILE A 272 38.36 5.66 7.72
C ILE A 272 37.67 6.89 8.32
N SER A 273 36.35 6.90 8.42
CA SER A 273 35.59 8.01 9.02
C SER A 273 35.95 8.26 10.48
N GLY A 274 36.21 7.21 11.26
CA GLY A 274 36.69 7.32 12.62
C GLY A 274 38.06 8.01 12.70
N PHE A 275 39.02 7.61 11.87
CA PHE A 275 40.37 8.23 11.85
C PHE A 275 40.32 9.68 11.36
N GLU A 276 39.51 10.01 10.37
CA GLU A 276 39.33 11.38 9.90
C GLU A 276 38.71 12.28 10.99
N SER A 277 37.76 11.73 11.78
CA SER A 277 37.16 12.42 12.92
C SER A 277 38.19 12.64 14.06
N GLU A 278 39.04 11.63 14.34
CA GLU A 278 40.12 11.78 15.33
C GLU A 278 41.14 12.87 14.92
N LEU A 279 41.50 12.93 13.63
CA LEU A 279 42.38 13.98 13.10
C LEU A 279 41.77 15.38 13.23
N ALA A 280 40.50 15.52 12.85
CA ALA A 280 39.77 16.77 12.99
C ALA A 280 39.68 17.24 14.44
N ALA A 281 39.51 16.31 15.40
CA ALA A 281 39.50 16.62 16.82
C ALA A 281 40.86 17.11 17.36
N LEU A 282 41.97 16.58 16.83
CA LEU A 282 43.31 17.04 17.17
C LEU A 282 43.56 18.45 16.65
N ASP A 283 43.13 18.77 15.41
CA ASP A 283 43.30 20.13 14.85
C ASP A 283 42.42 21.17 15.55
N ALA A 284 41.27 20.76 16.11
CA ALA A 284 40.36 21.64 16.85
C ALA A 284 40.81 21.91 18.28
N THR A 285 41.81 21.17 18.83
CA THR A 285 42.31 21.36 20.18
C THR A 285 43.34 22.50 20.18
N PRO A 286 43.10 23.67 20.87
CA PRO A 286 44.09 24.71 20.96
C PRO A 286 45.36 24.18 21.64
N ALA A 287 46.54 24.57 21.11
CA ALA A 287 47.81 24.23 21.72
C ALA A 287 47.79 24.59 23.24
N PRO A 288 48.21 23.70 24.14
CA PRO A 288 48.19 23.99 25.58
C PRO A 288 49.04 25.24 25.85
N ASP A 289 48.38 26.26 26.41
CA ASP A 289 49.07 27.49 26.84
C ASP A 289 50.12 27.11 27.89
N ALA A 290 51.38 27.36 27.58
CA ALA A 290 52.53 26.94 28.39
C ALA A 290 52.64 27.61 29.78
N THR A 291 51.57 28.24 30.26
CA THR A 291 51.51 28.99 31.52
C THR A 291 50.62 28.38 32.63
N ALA A 292 49.97 27.23 32.41
CA ALA A 292 49.14 26.58 33.41
C ALA A 292 49.74 25.27 33.96
N ALA A 293 50.95 25.34 34.46
CA ALA A 293 51.56 24.27 35.24
C ALA A 293 51.56 24.64 36.74
N ALA A 294 50.48 24.37 37.45
CA ALA A 294 50.40 24.10 38.90
C ALA A 294 48.97 23.98 39.36
N GLU A 295 48.47 22.76 39.46
CA GLU A 295 47.71 22.18 40.58
C GLU A 295 47.07 20.86 40.11
N ALA A 296 47.88 19.80 40.28
CA ALA A 296 47.39 18.44 40.13
C ALA A 296 46.75 17.99 41.43
N THR A 297 45.44 17.84 41.48
CA THR A 297 44.77 16.98 42.46
C THR A 297 44.56 15.59 41.83
N ASP A 298 45.18 14.65 42.55
CA ASP A 298 45.19 13.21 42.35
C ASP A 298 43.77 12.63 42.17
N THR A 299 43.43 12.15 40.93
CA THR A 299 42.41 11.13 40.70
C THR A 299 42.89 10.26 39.55
N THR A 300 43.40 9.08 39.90
CA THR A 300 43.89 8.03 39.04
C THR A 300 42.75 7.30 38.34
N GLU A 301 42.38 7.72 37.12
CA GLU A 301 41.96 6.84 36.07
C GLU A 301 43.04 6.87 34.97
N PRO A 302 43.41 5.73 34.36
CA PRO A 302 44.39 5.73 33.27
C PRO A 302 43.72 6.33 32.02
N THR A 303 43.88 7.63 31.84
CA THR A 303 43.57 8.31 30.57
C THR A 303 44.49 7.70 29.52
N ALA A 304 43.91 6.98 28.55
CA ALA A 304 44.63 6.47 27.40
C ALA A 304 45.43 7.64 26.80
N THR A 305 46.71 7.46 26.58
CA THR A 305 47.58 8.47 25.93
C THR A 305 46.95 8.85 24.60
N PRO A 306 46.64 10.12 24.31
CA PRO A 306 46.07 10.52 23.03
C PRO A 306 46.96 10.02 21.89
N ARG A 307 46.36 9.39 20.89
CA ARG A 307 47.07 8.93 19.67
C ARG A 307 47.67 10.17 18.99
N THR A 308 48.87 10.04 18.45
CA THR A 308 49.48 11.15 17.69
C THR A 308 48.88 11.17 16.26
N ALA A 309 48.86 12.35 15.64
CA ALA A 309 48.41 12.52 14.27
C ALA A 309 49.16 11.58 13.28
N GLU A 310 50.45 11.31 13.54
CA GLU A 310 51.26 10.41 12.72
C GLU A 310 50.75 8.97 12.76
N LEU A 311 50.36 8.46 13.95
CA LEU A 311 49.80 7.12 14.11
C LEU A 311 48.41 7.00 13.47
N ILE A 312 47.58 8.06 13.65
CA ILE A 312 46.24 8.08 13.03
C ILE A 312 46.34 8.13 11.51
N ASN A 313 47.25 8.92 10.95
CA ASN A 313 47.48 8.96 9.51
C ASN A 313 47.99 7.62 8.96
N ALA A 314 48.88 6.93 9.68
CA ALA A 314 49.37 5.61 9.25
C ALA A 314 48.23 4.56 9.22
N ASP A 315 47.33 4.57 10.22
CA ASP A 315 46.16 3.69 10.23
C ASP A 315 45.13 4.06 9.17
N LEU A 316 44.93 5.36 8.89
CA LEU A 316 44.10 5.87 7.81
C LEU A 316 44.63 5.43 6.45
N ASP A 317 45.94 5.55 6.20
CA ASP A 317 46.57 5.12 4.95
C ASP A 317 46.45 3.59 4.77
N ALA A 318 46.63 2.81 5.87
CA ALA A 318 46.41 1.38 5.84
C ALA A 318 44.95 1.01 5.50
N ALA A 319 43.97 1.67 6.14
CA ALA A 319 42.56 1.44 5.82
C ALA A 319 42.19 1.83 4.38
N LYS A 320 42.74 2.93 3.86
CA LYS A 320 42.57 3.32 2.44
C LYS A 320 43.20 2.30 1.49
N ALA A 321 44.35 1.71 1.85
CA ALA A 321 44.94 0.63 1.06
C ALA A 321 44.12 -0.66 1.07
N GLU A 322 43.47 -1.00 2.21
CA GLU A 322 42.54 -2.13 2.30
C GLU A 322 41.29 -1.88 1.41
N LEU A 323 40.76 -0.65 1.39
CA LEU A 323 39.65 -0.28 0.52
C LEU A 323 40.02 -0.40 -0.95
N GLU A 324 41.20 0.08 -1.32
CA GLU A 324 41.75 -0.09 -2.67
C GLU A 324 41.86 -1.56 -3.08
N ALA A 325 42.38 -2.40 -2.19
CA ALA A 325 42.51 -3.85 -2.43
C ALA A 325 41.15 -4.52 -2.63
N LEU A 326 40.12 -4.06 -1.90
CA LEU A 326 38.77 -4.56 -2.04
C LEU A 326 38.20 -4.27 -3.44
N TYR A 327 38.35 -3.05 -3.96
CA TYR A 327 37.93 -2.73 -5.32
C TYR A 327 38.72 -3.52 -6.37
N GLN A 328 40.02 -3.79 -6.13
CA GLN A 328 40.83 -4.59 -7.03
C GLN A 328 40.33 -6.03 -7.19
N GLU A 329 39.60 -6.57 -6.21
CA GLU A 329 38.96 -7.89 -6.35
C GLU A 329 37.85 -7.89 -7.43
N LEU A 330 37.18 -6.74 -7.67
CA LEU A 330 36.11 -6.60 -8.68
C LEU A 330 36.65 -6.17 -10.07
N MET A 331 37.85 -5.55 -10.13
CA MET A 331 38.42 -5.01 -11.36
C MET A 331 38.49 -5.98 -12.53
N PRO A 332 38.86 -7.28 -12.36
CA PRO A 332 38.87 -8.21 -13.49
C PRO A 332 37.51 -8.33 -14.20
N THR A 333 36.42 -8.47 -13.41
CA THR A 333 35.05 -8.53 -13.96
C THR A 333 34.66 -7.23 -14.64
N ALA A 334 34.99 -6.08 -14.04
CA ALA A 334 34.72 -4.78 -14.63
C ALA A 334 35.48 -4.59 -15.96
N GLN A 335 36.75 -5.06 -16.04
CA GLN A 335 37.51 -4.99 -17.27
C GLN A 335 36.92 -5.90 -18.35
N ASP A 336 36.45 -7.10 -18.00
CA ASP A 336 35.76 -7.98 -18.94
C ASP A 336 34.53 -7.28 -19.55
N VAL A 337 33.75 -6.53 -18.75
CA VAL A 337 32.61 -5.75 -19.25
C VAL A 337 33.05 -4.69 -20.24
N VAL A 338 34.10 -3.93 -19.92
CA VAL A 338 34.65 -2.88 -20.79
C VAL A 338 35.17 -3.48 -22.11
N ASP A 339 35.91 -4.58 -22.04
CA ASP A 339 36.48 -5.26 -23.22
C ASP A 339 35.38 -5.85 -24.11
N LEU A 340 34.33 -6.47 -23.53
CA LEU A 340 33.19 -7.01 -24.27
C LEU A 340 32.37 -5.89 -24.93
N PHE A 341 32.17 -4.77 -24.24
CA PHE A 341 31.49 -3.61 -24.83
C PHE A 341 32.26 -3.09 -26.06
N HIS A 342 33.56 -2.92 -25.94
CA HIS A 342 34.43 -2.49 -27.08
C HIS A 342 34.52 -3.54 -28.18
N ALA A 343 34.27 -4.82 -27.87
CA ALA A 343 34.14 -5.89 -28.87
C ALA A 343 32.77 -5.90 -29.57
N GLY A 344 31.82 -5.06 -29.13
CA GLY A 344 30.50 -4.86 -29.76
C GLY A 344 29.32 -5.53 -29.06
N THR A 345 29.53 -6.05 -27.83
CA THR A 345 28.41 -6.56 -27.00
C THR A 345 27.52 -5.38 -26.56
N GLY A 346 26.20 -5.53 -26.68
CA GLY A 346 25.25 -4.47 -26.30
C GLY A 346 25.18 -4.25 -24.79
N ILE A 347 24.89 -3.01 -24.39
CA ILE A 347 24.83 -2.65 -22.95
C ILE A 347 23.78 -3.46 -22.20
N ASP A 348 22.61 -3.72 -22.80
CA ASP A 348 21.54 -4.48 -22.15
C ASP A 348 21.92 -5.96 -21.94
N GLU A 349 22.70 -6.54 -22.85
CA GLU A 349 23.25 -7.88 -22.68
C GLU A 349 24.28 -7.90 -21.54
N LEU A 350 25.14 -6.89 -21.45
CA LEU A 350 26.13 -6.77 -20.36
C LEU A 350 25.45 -6.55 -18.99
N ILE A 351 24.38 -5.75 -18.94
CA ILE A 351 23.54 -5.60 -17.75
C ILE A 351 22.94 -6.95 -17.32
N SER A 352 22.41 -7.71 -18.27
CA SER A 352 21.81 -9.04 -17.98
C SER A 352 22.82 -10.06 -17.45
N ILE A 353 24.08 -9.99 -17.90
CA ILE A 353 25.13 -10.97 -17.52
C ILE A 353 25.85 -10.58 -16.24
N TYR A 354 26.15 -9.29 -16.08
CA TYR A 354 27.07 -8.79 -15.04
C TYR A 354 26.44 -7.81 -14.07
N GLY A 355 25.27 -7.21 -14.44
CA GLY A 355 24.66 -6.15 -13.67
C GLY A 355 23.96 -6.65 -12.41
N GLY A 356 24.32 -6.07 -11.26
CA GLY A 356 23.67 -6.34 -9.97
C GLY A 356 22.67 -5.27 -9.54
N ASP A 357 22.30 -4.33 -10.43
CA ASP A 357 21.30 -3.30 -10.15
C ASP A 357 19.89 -3.75 -10.60
N PRO A 358 18.95 -3.99 -9.66
CA PRO A 358 17.59 -4.39 -10.02
C PRO A 358 16.84 -3.36 -10.89
N GLY A 359 17.15 -2.07 -10.74
CA GLY A 359 16.53 -1.00 -11.53
C GLY A 359 16.92 -1.04 -13.00
N MET A 360 18.02 -1.70 -13.35
CA MET A 360 18.41 -1.89 -14.76
C MET A 360 17.74 -3.11 -15.40
N THR A 361 16.97 -3.90 -14.64
CA THR A 361 16.24 -5.09 -15.12
C THR A 361 14.73 -4.95 -15.00
N ASN A 362 14.25 -3.90 -14.33
CA ASN A 362 12.83 -3.61 -14.14
C ASN A 362 12.40 -2.36 -14.94
N GLU A 363 11.24 -2.44 -15.58
CA GLU A 363 10.66 -1.28 -16.27
C GLU A 363 10.09 -0.25 -15.26
N PRO A 364 10.10 1.05 -15.59
CA PRO A 364 10.49 1.65 -16.88
C PRO A 364 12.00 1.91 -17.03
N THR A 365 12.79 1.78 -15.96
CA THR A 365 14.21 2.17 -15.93
C THR A 365 15.12 1.24 -16.75
N ALA A 366 14.73 -0.03 -16.93
CA ALA A 366 15.42 -0.95 -17.83
C ALA A 366 15.46 -0.43 -19.27
N THR A 367 14.37 0.17 -19.77
CA THR A 367 14.31 0.76 -21.11
C THR A 367 14.86 2.19 -21.11
N ASN A 368 14.42 3.05 -20.19
CA ASN A 368 14.65 4.48 -20.23
C ASN A 368 16.00 4.93 -19.62
N GLY A 369 16.64 4.07 -18.82
CA GLY A 369 17.79 4.43 -17.99
C GLY A 369 17.41 5.34 -16.83
N TYR A 370 18.41 5.81 -16.09
CA TYR A 370 18.28 6.79 -15.01
C TYR A 370 18.61 8.20 -15.53
N VAL A 371 17.96 9.21 -14.99
CA VAL A 371 18.34 10.60 -15.20
C VAL A 371 19.43 11.00 -14.19
N VAL A 372 20.44 11.75 -14.66
CA VAL A 372 21.55 12.21 -13.83
C VAL A 372 22.04 13.56 -14.33
N SER A 373 22.45 14.44 -13.40
CA SER A 373 23.09 15.72 -13.69
C SER A 373 24.38 15.91 -12.89
N ALA A 374 25.11 16.98 -13.16
CA ALA A 374 26.31 17.31 -12.39
C ALA A 374 26.00 17.65 -10.91
N ASP A 375 24.79 18.12 -10.65
CA ASP A 375 24.31 18.53 -9.32
C ASP A 375 23.48 17.44 -8.64
N SER A 376 23.58 16.19 -9.12
CA SER A 376 22.87 15.04 -8.55
C SER A 376 23.10 14.92 -7.06
N ALA A 377 21.97 14.73 -6.33
CA ALA A 377 21.97 14.53 -4.88
C ALA A 377 21.33 13.18 -4.47
N TYR A 378 20.71 12.48 -5.38
CA TYR A 378 20.06 11.19 -5.18
C TYR A 378 21.03 10.02 -5.40
N TRP A 379 21.91 10.13 -6.38
CA TRP A 379 22.81 9.07 -6.80
C TRP A 379 24.12 9.05 -6.03
N ASP A 380 24.80 7.89 -6.02
CA ASP A 380 26.19 7.77 -5.55
C ASP A 380 27.09 8.78 -6.32
N PRO A 381 27.90 9.57 -5.60
CA PRO A 381 28.80 10.53 -6.24
C PRO A 381 29.73 9.94 -7.28
N ALA A 382 30.19 8.68 -7.10
CA ALA A 382 31.04 8.01 -8.08
C ALA A 382 30.27 7.65 -9.35
N PHE A 383 29.01 7.23 -9.23
CA PHE A 383 28.12 7.02 -10.37
C PHE A 383 27.87 8.34 -11.12
N THR A 384 27.51 9.40 -10.39
CA THR A 384 27.30 10.74 -10.98
C THR A 384 28.55 11.21 -11.73
N GLN A 385 29.74 11.13 -11.12
CA GLN A 385 30.98 11.53 -11.74
C GLN A 385 31.28 10.69 -12.99
N ALA A 386 31.09 9.38 -12.94
CA ALA A 386 31.27 8.49 -14.08
C ALA A 386 30.32 8.86 -15.21
N ALA A 387 29.03 9.04 -14.92
CA ALA A 387 28.00 9.44 -15.88
C ALA A 387 28.37 10.76 -16.59
N MET A 388 28.79 11.77 -15.82
CA MET A 388 29.11 13.09 -16.35
C MET A 388 30.47 13.17 -17.06
N SER A 389 31.37 12.19 -16.88
CA SER A 389 32.66 12.10 -17.54
C SER A 389 32.59 11.71 -19.03
N ILE A 390 31.51 10.98 -19.42
CA ILE A 390 31.34 10.44 -20.77
C ILE A 390 31.05 11.59 -21.74
N GLN A 391 31.73 11.61 -22.87
CA GLN A 391 31.65 12.73 -23.82
C GLN A 391 30.60 12.52 -24.92
N ASN A 392 30.41 11.29 -25.38
CA ASN A 392 29.55 11.01 -26.51
C ASN A 392 28.45 9.96 -26.13
N VAL A 393 27.26 10.19 -26.66
CA VAL A 393 26.16 9.20 -26.58
C VAL A 393 26.64 7.88 -27.19
N GLY A 394 26.33 6.78 -26.53
CA GLY A 394 26.71 5.44 -26.94
C GLY A 394 28.08 4.98 -26.43
N GLU A 395 28.77 5.77 -25.62
CA GLU A 395 30.02 5.39 -24.95
C GLU A 395 29.76 4.95 -23.49
N ILE A 396 30.75 4.27 -22.88
CA ILE A 396 30.77 3.91 -21.48
C ILE A 396 31.86 4.66 -20.71
N SER A 397 31.70 4.72 -19.39
CA SER A 397 32.74 5.21 -18.49
C SER A 397 33.81 4.15 -18.24
N GLU A 398 34.98 4.58 -17.73
CA GLU A 398 35.84 3.69 -16.97
C GLU A 398 35.15 3.21 -15.69
N PRO A 399 35.55 2.05 -15.11
CA PRO A 399 35.00 1.55 -13.87
C PRO A 399 35.16 2.55 -12.71
N ALA A 400 34.08 3.03 -12.14
CA ALA A 400 34.05 3.98 -11.02
C ALA A 400 33.75 3.28 -9.70
N ARG A 401 34.46 3.67 -8.63
CA ARG A 401 34.39 3.05 -7.30
C ARG A 401 33.33 3.72 -6.45
N GLY A 402 32.24 3.02 -6.19
CA GLY A 402 31.15 3.54 -5.38
C GLY A 402 30.81 2.68 -4.18
N THR A 403 29.77 3.08 -3.48
CA THR A 403 29.37 2.45 -2.20
C THR A 403 28.88 1.00 -2.35
N ASN A 404 28.36 0.64 -3.53
CA ASN A 404 27.81 -0.70 -3.79
C ASN A 404 28.74 -1.59 -4.61
N GLY A 405 29.91 -1.07 -5.08
CA GLY A 405 30.82 -1.80 -5.94
C GLY A 405 31.44 -0.93 -7.03
N LEU A 406 31.57 -1.47 -8.25
CA LEU A 406 32.08 -0.75 -9.40
C LEU A 406 30.96 -0.42 -10.37
N TYR A 407 30.84 0.87 -10.75
CA TYR A 407 29.89 1.37 -11.75
C TYR A 407 30.57 1.51 -13.11
N ILE A 408 29.99 0.94 -14.15
CA ILE A 408 30.32 1.19 -15.55
C ILE A 408 29.07 1.79 -16.18
N VAL A 409 29.11 3.09 -16.44
CA VAL A 409 27.96 3.87 -16.89
C VAL A 409 27.97 3.98 -18.39
N TYR A 410 26.80 3.81 -19.01
CA TYR A 410 26.59 3.99 -20.45
C TYR A 410 25.75 5.23 -20.70
N TYR A 411 26.20 6.12 -21.57
CA TYR A 411 25.49 7.36 -21.93
C TYR A 411 24.44 7.08 -23.01
N LEU A 412 23.17 7.04 -22.59
CA LEU A 412 22.02 6.73 -23.46
C LEU A 412 21.60 7.94 -24.31
N GLY A 413 21.60 9.14 -23.74
CA GLY A 413 21.20 10.39 -24.43
C GLY A 413 20.95 11.55 -23.47
N ASP A 414 20.72 12.74 -24.01
CA ASP A 414 20.31 13.91 -23.23
C ASP A 414 18.80 13.85 -22.92
N VAL A 415 18.43 14.40 -21.77
CA VAL A 415 17.03 14.72 -21.47
C VAL A 415 16.69 16.03 -22.16
N THR A 416 15.60 16.07 -22.92
CA THR A 416 15.09 17.32 -23.50
C THR A 416 14.50 18.18 -22.39
N PRO A 417 15.05 19.36 -22.08
CA PRO A 417 14.55 20.20 -21.00
C PRO A 417 13.24 20.88 -21.37
N GLY A 418 12.46 21.25 -20.34
CA GLY A 418 11.20 21.94 -20.48
C GLY A 418 9.98 21.01 -20.45
N ALA A 419 8.87 21.48 -21.02
CA ALA A 419 7.62 20.74 -21.04
C ALA A 419 7.73 19.45 -21.86
N ALA A 420 7.18 18.35 -21.34
CA ALA A 420 6.95 17.15 -22.13
C ALA A 420 5.99 17.47 -23.29
N ASP A 421 6.21 16.85 -24.45
CA ASP A 421 5.32 17.07 -25.59
C ASP A 421 3.90 16.56 -25.23
N PHE A 422 2.93 17.47 -25.21
CA PHE A 422 1.55 17.17 -24.88
C PHE A 422 0.97 16.00 -25.67
N GLU A 423 1.26 15.93 -26.98
CA GLU A 423 0.74 14.86 -27.83
C GLU A 423 1.30 13.47 -27.45
N THR A 424 2.46 13.41 -26.81
CA THR A 424 3.06 12.13 -26.35
C THR A 424 2.48 11.65 -25.03
N VAL A 425 1.97 12.56 -24.19
CA VAL A 425 1.44 12.26 -22.84
C VAL A 425 -0.08 12.40 -22.73
N LYS A 426 -0.73 12.92 -23.78
CA LYS A 426 -2.16 13.23 -23.79
C LYS A 426 -3.04 12.05 -23.40
N ASP A 427 -2.80 10.88 -23.95
CA ASP A 427 -3.63 9.69 -23.68
C ASP A 427 -3.50 9.24 -22.23
N GLN A 428 -2.30 9.37 -21.67
CA GLN A 428 -2.04 9.05 -20.27
C GLN A 428 -2.69 10.05 -19.33
N VAL A 429 -2.51 11.36 -19.57
CA VAL A 429 -3.19 12.42 -18.81
C VAL A 429 -4.70 12.21 -18.84
N LYS A 430 -5.24 11.87 -20.03
CA LYS A 430 -6.66 11.59 -20.22
C LYS A 430 -7.13 10.39 -19.38
N ALA A 431 -6.37 9.30 -19.39
CA ALA A 431 -6.72 8.09 -18.64
C ALA A 431 -6.71 8.35 -17.13
N THR A 432 -5.66 9.00 -16.61
CA THR A 432 -5.54 9.34 -15.19
C THR A 432 -6.62 10.34 -14.74
N LEU A 433 -6.91 11.36 -15.55
CA LEU A 433 -7.97 12.33 -15.23
C LEU A 433 -9.35 11.67 -15.25
N LEU A 434 -9.61 10.77 -16.20
CA LEU A 434 -10.86 10.02 -16.27
C LEU A 434 -11.05 9.13 -15.04
N ASP A 435 -10.03 8.35 -14.68
CA ASP A 435 -10.04 7.47 -13.51
C ASP A 435 -10.29 8.27 -12.21
N THR A 436 -9.60 9.40 -12.04
CA THR A 436 -9.83 10.31 -10.91
C THR A 436 -11.27 10.81 -10.85
N LYS A 437 -11.82 11.30 -11.97
CA LYS A 437 -13.20 11.80 -12.03
C LYS A 437 -14.23 10.70 -11.79
N GLN A 438 -13.96 9.49 -12.26
CA GLN A 438 -14.81 8.32 -12.03
C GLN A 438 -14.81 7.91 -10.55
N SER A 439 -13.64 7.86 -9.94
CA SER A 439 -13.49 7.57 -8.51
C SER A 439 -14.16 8.63 -7.64
N ASP A 440 -13.91 9.91 -7.92
CA ASP A 440 -14.54 11.04 -7.20
C ASP A 440 -16.08 11.02 -7.32
N ALA A 441 -16.59 10.73 -8.52
CA ALA A 441 -18.04 10.63 -8.75
C ALA A 441 -18.65 9.45 -8.00
N TYR A 442 -17.96 8.31 -7.95
CA TYR A 442 -18.41 7.14 -7.21
C TYR A 442 -18.42 7.40 -5.70
N ASP A 443 -17.37 8.01 -5.16
CA ASP A 443 -17.29 8.34 -3.73
C ASP A 443 -18.39 9.33 -3.34
N ALA A 444 -18.60 10.38 -4.13
CA ALA A 444 -19.68 11.36 -3.89
C ALA A 444 -21.07 10.73 -3.99
N GLN A 445 -21.26 9.77 -4.90
CA GLN A 445 -22.53 9.06 -5.03
C GLN A 445 -22.75 8.10 -3.85
N LEU A 446 -21.70 7.44 -3.37
CA LEU A 446 -21.76 6.56 -2.20
C LEU A 446 -22.12 7.36 -0.94
N ASP A 447 -21.50 8.52 -0.73
CA ASP A 447 -21.83 9.43 0.37
C ASP A 447 -23.29 9.88 0.29
N THR A 448 -23.80 10.20 -0.91
CA THR A 448 -25.20 10.54 -1.16
C THR A 448 -26.13 9.38 -0.76
N TRP A 449 -25.81 8.14 -1.15
CA TRP A 449 -26.60 6.97 -0.77
C TRP A 449 -26.58 6.69 0.72
N MET A 450 -25.43 6.91 1.38
CA MET A 450 -25.34 6.78 2.84
C MET A 450 -26.23 7.78 3.57
N GLU A 451 -26.32 9.02 3.06
CA GLU A 451 -27.24 10.04 3.60
C GLU A 451 -28.71 9.68 3.32
N GLU A 452 -29.07 9.31 2.08
CA GLU A 452 -30.43 8.92 1.68
C GLU A 452 -30.96 7.74 2.47
N LEU A 453 -30.08 6.77 2.79
CA LEU A 453 -30.41 5.57 3.56
C LEU A 453 -30.33 5.79 5.08
N ASN A 454 -30.11 7.01 5.56
CA ASN A 454 -30.07 7.37 6.98
C ASN A 454 -29.08 6.50 7.78
N VAL A 455 -27.87 6.30 7.28
CA VAL A 455 -26.85 5.48 7.96
C VAL A 455 -26.56 6.01 9.35
N THR A 456 -26.71 5.17 10.35
CA THR A 456 -26.55 5.49 11.78
C THR A 456 -25.52 4.55 12.41
N TYR A 457 -24.57 5.12 13.16
CA TYR A 457 -23.49 4.40 13.84
C TYR A 457 -23.76 4.24 15.34
N TYR A 458 -23.44 3.09 15.91
CA TYR A 458 -23.59 2.76 17.34
C TYR A 458 -22.24 2.37 17.94
N PRO A 459 -21.29 3.30 18.11
CA PRO A 459 -19.93 2.98 18.58
C PRO A 459 -19.93 2.39 20.00
N ASP A 460 -20.89 2.76 20.84
CA ASP A 460 -21.01 2.23 22.20
C ASP A 460 -21.31 0.72 22.25
N ASN A 461 -21.79 0.13 21.16
CA ASN A 461 -22.04 -1.30 21.06
C ASN A 461 -20.80 -2.08 20.66
N PHE A 462 -19.81 -1.43 20.08
CA PHE A 462 -18.56 -2.02 19.59
C PHE A 462 -17.49 -2.01 20.70
N LYS A 463 -17.65 -2.86 21.70
CA LYS A 463 -16.79 -2.91 22.91
C LYS A 463 -15.75 -4.01 22.84
#